data_d794838fd3be2c0f904ef98ed73949e4
#
_entry.id   d794838fd3be2c0f904ef98ed73949e4
#
_cell.length_a   1.000
_cell.length_b   1.000
_cell.length_c   1.000
_cell.angle_alpha   90.00
_cell.angle_beta   90.00
_cell.angle_gamma   90.00
#
_symmetry.space_group_name_H-M   'P 1'
#
loop_
_entity.id
_entity.type
_entity.pdbx_description
1 polymer ?
#
loop_
_entity_poly.entity_id
_entity_poly.type
_entity_poly.pdbx_seq_one_letter_code
_entity_poly.pdbx_strand_id
1 'polypeptide(L)'
;MKVAIIGAGNMGGAIARGLAQGTIIPASNVTVADPFSGSLETLQADYPEINVTTENPKAIKDADIVILAVKPWLIDQVLSVIHLTPQQVLVSIAGGVTFEQLVKSVGPEQTIFRLIPNTAISQLESMTLISSRNAS
;
A
#
# COMPACT_ATOMS: atom_id res chain seq x y z
N MET A 1 -5.06 0.02 -13.96
CA MET A 1 -4.32 -0.53 -12.80
C MET A 1 -4.99 -0.08 -11.52
N LYS A 2 -5.22 -0.98 -10.61
CA LYS A 2 -5.84 -0.68 -9.32
C LYS A 2 -4.82 -0.86 -8.20
N VAL A 3 -4.78 0.11 -7.29
CA VAL A 3 -3.82 0.14 -6.19
C VAL A 3 -4.56 0.15 -4.86
N ALA A 4 -4.18 -0.76 -3.97
CA ALA A 4 -4.66 -0.77 -2.59
C ALA A 4 -3.53 -0.30 -1.67
N ILE A 5 -3.85 0.58 -0.75
CA ILE A 5 -2.91 1.06 0.26
C ILE A 5 -3.44 0.63 1.63
N ILE A 6 -2.65 -0.15 2.35
CA ILE A 6 -3.00 -0.60 3.69
C ILE A 6 -2.31 0.32 4.69
N GLY A 7 -3.10 1.15 5.35
CA GLY A 7 -2.63 2.16 6.28
C GLY A 7 -2.80 3.58 5.73
N ALA A 8 -3.49 4.43 6.46
CA ALA A 8 -3.78 5.81 6.08
C ALA A 8 -3.08 6.84 6.99
N GLY A 9 -2.00 6.43 7.65
CA GLY A 9 -1.19 7.34 8.44
C GLY A 9 -0.37 8.28 7.56
N ASN A 10 0.67 8.90 8.14
CA ASN A 10 1.46 9.90 7.42
C ASN A 10 1.98 9.39 6.07
N MET A 11 2.56 8.20 6.05
CA MET A 11 3.17 7.68 4.83
C MET A 11 2.12 7.15 3.84
N GLY A 12 1.16 6.36 4.32
CA GLY A 12 0.11 5.83 3.46
C GLY A 12 -0.76 6.94 2.87
N GLY A 13 -1.10 7.94 3.70
CA GLY A 13 -1.83 9.11 3.24
C GLY A 13 -1.06 9.90 2.19
N ALA A 14 0.25 10.08 2.39
CA ALA A 14 1.10 10.79 1.43
C ALA A 14 1.14 10.06 0.08
N ILE A 15 1.25 8.74 0.08
CA ILE A 15 1.25 7.94 -1.15
C ILE A 15 -0.10 8.07 -1.86
N ALA A 16 -1.21 7.97 -1.11
CA ALA A 16 -2.53 8.10 -1.70
C ALA A 16 -2.74 9.47 -2.35
N ARG A 17 -2.31 10.53 -1.68
CA ARG A 17 -2.42 11.89 -2.21
C ARG A 17 -1.54 12.08 -3.44
N GLY A 18 -0.33 11.52 -3.41
CA GLY A 18 0.57 11.57 -4.57
C GLY A 18 -0.02 10.88 -5.79
N LEU A 19 -0.60 9.69 -5.61
CA LEU A 19 -1.23 8.96 -6.70
C LEU A 19 -2.46 9.71 -7.22
N ALA A 20 -3.26 10.29 -6.32
CA ALA A 20 -4.47 11.03 -6.72
C ALA A 20 -4.16 12.29 -7.52
N GLN A 21 -3.01 12.92 -7.26
CA GLN A 21 -2.56 14.10 -8.01
C GLN A 21 -1.95 13.75 -9.36
N GLY A 22 -1.52 12.50 -9.53
CA GLY A 22 -0.89 12.06 -10.77
C GLY A 22 -1.89 11.76 -11.87
N THR A 23 -1.37 11.53 -13.07
CA THR A 23 -2.20 11.25 -14.25
C THR A 23 -2.13 9.81 -14.70
N ILE A 24 -1.27 9.00 -14.09
CA ILE A 24 -1.03 7.61 -14.52
C ILE A 24 -2.10 6.69 -13.96
N ILE A 25 -2.46 6.88 -12.69
CA ILE A 25 -3.47 6.06 -12.02
C ILE A 25 -4.63 6.98 -11.61
N PRO A 26 -5.84 6.78 -12.15
CA PRO A 26 -6.99 7.57 -11.72
C PRO A 26 -7.23 7.42 -10.22
N ALA A 27 -7.63 8.49 -9.55
CA ALA A 27 -7.92 8.44 -8.12
C ALA A 27 -9.00 7.40 -7.80
N SER A 28 -9.94 7.18 -8.71
CA SER A 28 -10.99 6.17 -8.54
C SER A 28 -10.46 4.73 -8.55
N ASN A 29 -9.20 4.53 -8.96
CA ASN A 29 -8.55 3.21 -8.93
C ASN A 29 -7.70 3.02 -7.67
N VAL A 30 -7.68 4.00 -6.76
CA VAL A 30 -6.96 3.93 -5.50
C VAL A 30 -7.92 3.61 -4.38
N THR A 31 -7.62 2.59 -3.59
CA THR A 31 -8.39 2.23 -2.40
C THR A 31 -7.46 2.25 -1.20
N VAL A 32 -7.89 2.92 -0.13
CA VAL A 32 -7.09 3.04 1.09
C VAL A 32 -7.84 2.40 2.24
N ALA A 33 -7.16 1.54 2.99
CA ALA A 33 -7.74 0.87 4.15
C ALA A 33 -7.02 1.30 5.43
N ASP A 34 -7.80 1.56 6.46
CA ASP A 34 -7.28 1.86 7.80
C ASP A 34 -8.38 1.56 8.82
N PRO A 35 -8.05 0.99 9.99
CA PRO A 35 -9.06 0.73 11.01
C PRO A 35 -9.64 2.02 11.61
N PHE A 36 -8.97 3.16 11.45
CA PHE A 36 -9.42 4.45 11.98
C PHE A 36 -10.07 5.28 10.88
N SER A 37 -11.38 5.43 10.96
CA SER A 37 -12.15 6.14 9.92
C SER A 37 -11.80 7.62 9.79
N GLY A 38 -11.29 8.24 10.87
CA GLY A 38 -10.92 9.67 10.83
C GLY A 38 -9.88 10.00 9.76
N SER A 39 -8.84 9.18 9.64
CA SER A 39 -7.82 9.37 8.59
C SER A 39 -8.41 9.19 7.19
N LEU A 40 -9.32 8.24 7.04
CA LEU A 40 -9.97 7.98 5.76
C LEU A 40 -10.89 9.13 5.37
N GLU A 41 -11.63 9.68 6.32
CA GLU A 41 -12.53 10.80 6.07
C GLU A 41 -11.76 12.04 5.62
N THR A 42 -10.62 12.34 6.26
CA THR A 42 -9.77 13.46 5.88
C THR A 42 -9.26 13.30 4.46
N LEU A 43 -8.79 12.09 4.14
CA LEU A 43 -8.26 11.81 2.80
C LEU A 43 -9.35 11.96 1.73
N GLN A 44 -10.54 11.41 2.00
CA GLN A 44 -11.65 11.46 1.04
C GLN A 44 -12.24 12.86 0.90
N ALA A 45 -12.14 13.69 1.96
CA ALA A 45 -12.54 15.09 1.87
C ALA A 45 -11.66 15.86 0.87
N ASP A 46 -10.35 15.55 0.84
CA ASP A 46 -9.41 16.19 -0.09
C ASP A 46 -9.49 15.58 -1.49
N TYR A 47 -9.75 14.28 -1.58
CA TYR A 47 -9.80 13.54 -2.85
C TYR A 47 -11.03 12.63 -2.86
N PRO A 48 -12.23 13.17 -3.18
CA PRO A 48 -13.47 12.40 -3.08
C PRO A 48 -13.54 11.14 -3.94
N GLU A 49 -12.71 11.04 -4.98
CA GLU A 49 -12.72 9.88 -5.86
C GLU A 49 -11.96 8.68 -5.29
N ILE A 50 -11.11 8.89 -4.27
CA ILE A 50 -10.40 7.77 -3.62
C ILE A 50 -11.41 6.91 -2.86
N ASN A 51 -11.30 5.59 -3.02
CA ASN A 51 -12.12 4.65 -2.28
C ASN A 51 -11.49 4.40 -0.92
N VAL A 52 -12.31 4.33 0.12
CA VAL A 52 -11.83 4.06 1.49
C VAL A 52 -12.62 2.93 2.12
N THR A 53 -11.97 2.18 2.99
CA THR A 53 -12.59 1.09 3.74
C THR A 53 -11.84 0.87 5.05
N THR A 54 -12.53 0.38 6.06
CA THR A 54 -11.89 -0.03 7.32
C THR A 54 -11.47 -1.51 7.30
N GLU A 55 -11.73 -2.21 6.20
CA GLU A 55 -11.45 -3.65 6.09
C GLU A 55 -10.39 -3.93 5.03
N ASN A 56 -9.22 -4.41 5.48
CA ASN A 56 -8.10 -4.70 4.58
C ASN A 56 -8.45 -5.70 3.46
N PRO A 57 -9.17 -6.81 3.73
CA PRO A 57 -9.51 -7.74 2.65
C PRO A 57 -10.32 -7.11 1.53
N LYS A 58 -11.19 -6.14 1.85
CA LYS A 58 -11.96 -5.43 0.82
C LYS A 58 -11.07 -4.55 -0.04
N ALA A 59 -10.07 -3.92 0.57
CA ALA A 59 -9.17 -3.02 -0.15
C ALA A 59 -8.35 -3.76 -1.20
N ILE A 60 -7.88 -4.97 -0.90
CA ILE A 60 -7.00 -5.70 -1.81
C ILE A 60 -7.74 -6.46 -2.89
N LYS A 61 -9.04 -6.62 -2.76
CA LYS A 61 -9.83 -7.32 -3.78
C LYS A 61 -9.72 -6.58 -5.11
N ASP A 62 -9.34 -7.28 -6.15
CA ASP A 62 -9.15 -6.74 -7.49
C ASP A 62 -7.99 -5.74 -7.62
N ALA A 63 -7.17 -5.55 -6.59
CA ALA A 63 -5.99 -4.70 -6.69
C ALA A 63 -4.88 -5.40 -7.48
N ASP A 64 -4.16 -4.64 -8.29
CA ASP A 64 -2.97 -5.13 -8.98
C ASP A 64 -1.74 -4.97 -8.09
N ILE A 65 -1.71 -3.88 -7.33
CA ILE A 65 -0.62 -3.55 -6.42
C ILE A 65 -1.19 -3.32 -5.03
N VAL A 66 -0.56 -3.93 -4.03
CA VAL A 66 -0.91 -3.76 -2.62
C VAL A 66 0.28 -3.14 -1.90
N ILE A 67 0.07 -1.94 -1.36
CA ILE A 67 1.13 -1.19 -0.65
C ILE A 67 0.89 -1.30 0.85
N LEU A 68 1.89 -1.82 1.57
CA LEU A 68 1.85 -1.90 3.04
C LEU A 68 2.49 -0.63 3.62
N ALA A 69 1.66 0.22 4.21
CA ALA A 69 2.07 1.49 4.80
C ALA A 69 1.76 1.54 6.29
N VAL A 70 1.76 0.40 6.95
CA VAL A 70 1.53 0.30 8.40
C VAL A 70 2.87 0.27 9.14
N LYS A 71 2.82 0.48 10.45
CA LYS A 71 4.02 0.39 11.28
C LYS A 71 4.62 -1.01 11.21
N PRO A 72 5.96 -1.15 11.31
CA PRO A 72 6.62 -2.46 11.13
C PRO A 72 6.07 -3.57 12.03
N TRP A 73 5.71 -3.25 13.26
CA TRP A 73 5.20 -4.26 14.19
C TRP A 73 3.78 -4.73 13.88
N LEU A 74 3.08 -4.08 12.94
CA LEU A 74 1.73 -4.46 12.51
C LEU A 74 1.72 -5.33 11.26
N ILE A 75 2.86 -5.48 10.61
CA ILE A 75 2.95 -6.19 9.31
C ILE A 75 2.43 -7.62 9.41
N ASP A 76 2.89 -8.38 10.40
CA ASP A 76 2.48 -9.79 10.53
C ASP A 76 0.98 -9.90 10.78
N GLN A 77 0.44 -9.02 11.62
CA GLN A 77 -0.99 -9.01 11.91
C GLN A 77 -1.80 -8.68 10.65
N VAL A 78 -1.37 -7.69 9.88
CA VAL A 78 -2.07 -7.29 8.66
C VAL A 78 -2.02 -8.43 7.63
N LEU A 79 -0.85 -9.00 7.40
CA LEU A 79 -0.69 -10.07 6.41
C LEU A 79 -1.40 -11.36 6.80
N SER A 80 -1.70 -11.57 8.09
CA SER A 80 -2.41 -12.74 8.55
C SER A 80 -3.87 -12.76 8.12
N VAL A 81 -4.46 -11.62 7.80
CA VAL A 81 -5.89 -11.52 7.46
C VAL A 81 -6.15 -11.21 5.98
N ILE A 82 -5.11 -11.03 5.19
CA ILE A 82 -5.25 -10.82 3.75
C ILE A 82 -4.61 -11.98 2.99
N HIS A 83 -5.20 -12.30 1.83
CA HIS A 83 -4.72 -13.38 0.98
C HIS A 83 -4.46 -12.82 -0.41
N LEU A 84 -3.18 -12.72 -0.77
CA LEU A 84 -2.77 -12.19 -2.06
C LEU A 84 -2.76 -13.31 -3.10
N THR A 85 -3.13 -12.95 -4.33
CA THR A 85 -2.98 -13.86 -5.47
C THR A 85 -1.56 -13.75 -6.04
N PRO A 86 -1.09 -14.76 -6.79
CA PRO A 86 0.25 -14.67 -7.41
C PRO A 86 0.41 -13.51 -8.37
N GLN A 87 -0.68 -13.00 -8.93
CA GLN A 87 -0.67 -11.88 -9.87
C GLN A 87 -0.56 -10.52 -9.17
N GLN A 88 -0.86 -10.45 -7.89
CA GLN A 88 -0.77 -9.20 -7.15
C GLN A 88 0.68 -8.92 -6.75
N VAL A 89 1.06 -7.65 -6.80
CA VAL A 89 2.39 -7.20 -6.40
C VAL A 89 2.29 -6.60 -5.01
N LEU A 90 3.12 -7.07 -4.09
CA LEU A 90 3.19 -6.54 -2.74
C LEU A 90 4.33 -5.53 -2.65
N VAL A 91 4.04 -4.33 -2.17
CA VAL A 91 5.03 -3.27 -1.96
C VAL A 91 5.05 -2.94 -0.48
N SER A 92 6.21 -3.07 0.16
CA SER A 92 6.38 -2.71 1.57
C SER A 92 7.21 -1.44 1.68
N ILE A 93 6.70 -0.47 2.43
CA ILE A 93 7.44 0.75 2.76
C ILE A 93 7.81 0.80 4.25
N ALA A 94 7.58 -0.30 4.97
CA ALA A 94 7.89 -0.38 6.39
C ALA A 94 9.40 -0.56 6.59
N GLY A 95 10.03 0.37 7.29
CA GLY A 95 11.44 0.24 7.62
C GLY A 95 11.71 -0.94 8.55
N GLY A 96 12.83 -1.62 8.35
CA GLY A 96 13.23 -2.73 9.21
C GLY A 96 12.53 -4.06 8.96
N VAL A 97 11.58 -4.12 8.02
CA VAL A 97 10.90 -5.37 7.66
C VAL A 97 11.65 -6.00 6.48
N THR A 98 12.16 -7.20 6.68
CA THR A 98 12.98 -7.90 5.69
C THR A 98 12.13 -8.67 4.68
N PHE A 99 12.73 -9.05 3.55
CA PHE A 99 12.10 -9.95 2.59
C PHE A 99 11.73 -11.28 3.24
N GLU A 100 12.60 -11.82 4.07
CA GLU A 100 12.36 -13.09 4.75
C GLU A 100 11.11 -13.03 5.61
N GLN A 101 10.90 -11.93 6.32
CA GLN A 101 9.70 -11.72 7.13
C GLN A 101 8.45 -11.66 6.26
N LEU A 102 8.51 -10.94 5.14
CA LEU A 102 7.38 -10.83 4.22
C LEU A 102 7.08 -12.17 3.55
N VAL A 103 8.10 -12.87 3.07
CA VAL A 103 7.94 -14.19 2.42
C VAL A 103 7.32 -15.20 3.39
N LYS A 104 7.70 -15.16 4.66
CA LYS A 104 7.14 -16.03 5.67
C LYS A 104 5.62 -15.90 5.77
N SER A 105 5.11 -14.67 5.56
CA SER A 105 3.67 -14.39 5.67
C SER A 105 2.91 -14.62 4.36
N VAL A 106 3.52 -14.30 3.20
CA VAL A 106 2.80 -14.34 1.91
C VAL A 106 3.26 -15.47 0.98
N GLY A 107 4.36 -16.13 1.32
CA GLY A 107 4.87 -17.25 0.52
C GLY A 107 5.98 -16.82 -0.44
N PRO A 108 6.79 -17.80 -0.92
CA PRO A 108 7.97 -17.53 -1.74
C PRO A 108 7.64 -17.18 -3.19
N GLU A 109 6.40 -17.42 -3.63
CA GLU A 109 5.97 -17.15 -5.02
C GLU A 109 5.51 -15.74 -5.23
N GLN A 110 5.32 -14.94 -4.16
CA GLN A 110 4.79 -13.58 -4.26
C GLN A 110 5.84 -12.63 -4.79
N THR A 111 5.43 -11.76 -5.73
CA THR A 111 6.27 -10.65 -6.18
C THR A 111 6.26 -9.56 -5.12
N ILE A 112 7.43 -9.20 -4.62
CA ILE A 112 7.58 -8.25 -3.51
C ILE A 112 8.60 -7.19 -3.85
N PHE A 113 8.25 -5.93 -3.62
CA PHE A 113 9.17 -4.79 -3.68
C PHE A 113 9.26 -4.15 -2.30
N ARG A 114 10.44 -3.61 -1.99
CA ARG A 114 10.65 -2.77 -0.81
C ARG A 114 11.10 -1.40 -1.28
N LEU A 115 10.46 -0.37 -0.74
CA LEU A 115 10.73 1.02 -1.12
C LEU A 115 11.10 1.84 0.10
N ILE A 116 11.93 2.89 -0.12
CA ILE A 116 12.18 3.93 0.88
C ILE A 116 11.54 5.21 0.35
N PRO A 117 10.32 5.55 0.78
CA PRO A 117 9.72 6.83 0.41
C PRO A 117 10.31 7.96 1.24
N ASN A 118 10.13 9.21 0.79
CA ASN A 118 10.50 10.39 1.55
C ASN A 118 9.32 11.37 1.58
N THR A 119 9.52 12.54 2.20
CA THR A 119 8.44 13.51 2.36
C THR A 119 7.90 14.08 1.06
N ALA A 120 8.63 13.97 -0.04
CA ALA A 120 8.19 14.45 -1.35
C ALA A 120 7.27 13.46 -2.07
N ILE A 121 7.02 12.28 -1.51
CA ILE A 121 6.24 11.25 -2.17
C ILE A 121 4.81 11.69 -2.49
N SER A 122 4.24 12.61 -1.69
CA SER A 122 2.90 13.13 -1.94
C SER A 122 2.80 13.89 -3.26
N GLN A 123 3.94 14.30 -3.82
CA GLN A 123 4.03 14.98 -5.11
C GLN A 123 4.62 14.07 -6.18
N LEU A 124 4.74 12.79 -5.91
CA LEU A 124 5.34 11.78 -6.79
C LEU A 124 6.80 12.06 -7.16
N GLU A 125 7.51 12.80 -6.31
CA GLU A 125 8.87 13.22 -6.63
C GLU A 125 9.91 12.16 -6.34
N SER A 126 9.67 11.26 -5.40
CA SER A 126 10.71 10.32 -5.07
C SER A 126 10.19 9.06 -4.40
N MET A 127 10.44 7.96 -5.04
CA MET A 127 10.34 6.61 -4.48
C MET A 127 11.60 5.88 -4.89
N THR A 128 12.31 5.34 -3.91
CA THR A 128 13.54 4.62 -4.19
C THR A 128 13.32 3.13 -3.97
N LEU A 129 13.45 2.36 -5.03
CA LEU A 129 13.42 0.90 -4.95
C LEU A 129 14.76 0.44 -4.37
N ILE A 130 14.74 -0.21 -3.21
CA ILE A 130 15.94 -0.72 -2.58
C ILE A 130 16.27 -2.12 -3.09
N SER A 131 15.25 -2.97 -3.20
CA SER A 131 15.44 -4.35 -3.66
C SER A 131 14.09 -4.96 -3.99
N SER A 132 14.13 -6.06 -4.74
CA SER A 132 12.94 -6.79 -5.14
C SER A 132 13.16 -8.28 -5.01
N ARG A 133 12.05 -9.03 -4.96
CA ARG A 133 12.07 -10.49 -4.92
C ARG A 133 10.96 -11.00 -5.82
N ASN A 134 11.29 -12.00 -6.63
CA ASN A 134 10.37 -12.61 -7.61
C ASN A 134 9.83 -11.60 -8.63
N ALA A 135 10.52 -10.48 -8.83
CA ALA A 135 10.16 -9.53 -9.86
C ALA A 135 10.63 -10.04 -11.22
N SER A 136 9.78 -9.90 -12.23
CA SER A 136 10.11 -10.28 -13.59
C SER A 136 10.56 -9.09 -14.42
#